data_ec3ae13c678d2071e519bb8b8d8b0bf8
#
_entry.id   ec3ae13c678d2071e519bb8b8d8b0bf8
#
_cell.length_a   1.000
_cell.length_b   1.000
_cell.length_c   1.000
_cell.angle_alpha   90.00
_cell.angle_beta   90.00
_cell.angle_gamma   90.00
#
_symmetry.space_group_name_H-M   'P 1'
#
loop_
_entity.id
_entity.type
_entity.pdbx_description
1 polymer ?
#
loop_
_entity_poly.entity_id
_entity_poly.type
_entity_poly.pdbx_seq_one_letter_code
_entity_poly.pdbx_strand_id
1 'polypeptide(L)'
;VVKKFGRSSKLLALLLSLTLVFVAGCQAIANVDFNTVLNKALKVTSTEGKQSIELKMLFDEQAFVGLPEEEMALMKLVSSLKLQLDNVKVQDSSNLSLNGSLIFGDATSIKFSLKMSDTLAVMELEGAKQPFVLDLTSESLLGLTGIPVFPVADEETAAKPALDEASMTALGHQIVDTVGAYAINNLPNPERIQVKPAIEPINGISTSLTHVHIDLDGPEIWTWLKKYVDALVADRAGLDKMVAGVFEILAGNPELWAAMGTVNPFTEGELDAPTPEEMVKEASDAIAVMLTELQAELKLVETEDKETLDEVLSKDLTIKADVYIDNKLDIRKQVYELSYVPSANPELAVLPLKGLTVKVESEAWNVNGAVKAEVPVATESAIHAEQLFTMQGYKILKQFDEKSTIYDLLKNKLHIGKQSVSWFTDDEYNPPIVTPVGVTIIPLRDTAEQLGAVITYDKKTKGIKVFDEATNTTIVVKIGSDKAVVNGKTVKWSFPVTVVDGAAYVPARNIASALGAKISWTEFYEDVKIFKIEREV
;
A
#
# COMPACT_ATOMS: atom_id res chain seq x y z
N VAL A 1 -15.29 -19.43 10.87
CA VAL A 1 -14.23 -19.16 9.85
C VAL A 1 -13.78 -17.70 9.98
N VAL A 2 -14.66 -16.70 10.05
CA VAL A 2 -14.29 -15.27 10.10
C VAL A 2 -13.52 -14.85 11.36
N LYS A 3 -13.67 -15.54 12.52
CA LYS A 3 -12.92 -15.24 13.74
C LYS A 3 -11.44 -15.69 13.71
N LYS A 4 -11.08 -16.72 12.93
CA LYS A 4 -9.69 -17.18 12.78
C LYS A 4 -8.85 -16.20 11.92
N PHE A 5 -9.45 -15.56 10.92
CA PHE A 5 -8.78 -14.62 10.01
C PHE A 5 -8.23 -13.35 10.70
N GLY A 6 -8.90 -12.87 11.74
CA GLY A 6 -8.48 -11.63 12.42
C GLY A 6 -7.22 -11.77 13.29
N ARG A 7 -6.84 -12.97 13.72
CA ARG A 7 -5.65 -13.20 14.57
C ARG A 7 -4.39 -13.48 13.74
N SER A 8 -4.50 -14.25 12.66
CA SER A 8 -3.36 -14.53 11.76
C SER A 8 -2.90 -13.29 11.00
N SER A 9 -3.80 -12.39 10.59
CA SER A 9 -3.43 -11.12 9.94
C SER A 9 -2.72 -10.16 10.91
N LYS A 10 -3.07 -10.16 12.20
CA LYS A 10 -2.37 -9.38 13.24
C LYS A 10 -0.97 -9.92 13.50
N LEU A 11 -0.80 -11.24 13.52
CA LEU A 11 0.51 -11.90 13.63
C LEU A 11 1.40 -11.57 12.42
N LEU A 12 0.86 -11.59 11.22
CA LEU A 12 1.61 -11.24 10.00
C LEU A 12 2.01 -9.76 9.96
N ALA A 13 1.13 -8.86 10.40
CA ALA A 13 1.44 -7.43 10.53
C ALA A 13 2.50 -7.18 11.62
N LEU A 14 2.42 -7.90 12.73
CA LEU A 14 3.43 -7.87 13.79
C LEU A 14 4.79 -8.37 13.27
N LEU A 15 4.82 -9.45 12.50
CA LEU A 15 6.03 -10.00 11.90
C LEU A 15 6.67 -9.03 10.90
N LEU A 16 5.88 -8.36 10.06
CA LEU A 16 6.37 -7.34 9.13
C LEU A 16 6.95 -6.11 9.85
N SER A 17 6.32 -5.67 10.93
CA SER A 17 6.87 -4.57 11.75
C SER A 17 8.12 -5.01 12.53
N LEU A 18 8.19 -6.27 12.94
CA LEU A 18 9.34 -6.84 13.64
C LEU A 18 10.60 -6.94 12.76
N THR A 19 10.46 -7.16 11.44
CA THR A 19 11.63 -7.23 10.55
C THR A 19 12.47 -5.97 10.57
N LEU A 20 11.86 -4.81 10.83
CA LEU A 20 12.56 -3.54 10.99
C LEU A 20 13.28 -3.43 12.35
N VAL A 21 12.84 -4.19 13.36
CA VAL A 21 13.38 -4.16 14.74
C VAL A 21 14.52 -5.15 14.96
N PHE A 22 14.60 -6.25 14.16
CA PHE A 22 15.59 -7.31 14.33
C PHE A 22 17.06 -6.87 14.22
N VAL A 23 17.32 -5.75 13.54
CA VAL A 23 18.71 -5.24 13.44
C VAL A 23 19.11 -4.47 14.68
N ALA A 24 18.17 -4.27 15.57
CA ALA A 24 18.18 -3.24 16.58
C ALA A 24 18.64 -3.66 17.97
N GLY A 25 18.89 -4.91 18.27
CA GLY A 25 19.11 -5.29 19.65
C GLY A 25 20.38 -6.05 19.89
N CYS A 26 21.46 -5.36 20.15
CA CYS A 26 22.66 -6.07 20.58
C CYS A 26 23.42 -5.25 21.62
N GLN A 27 23.64 -5.82 22.81
CA GLN A 27 24.76 -5.40 23.66
C GLN A 27 26.04 -5.45 22.83
N ALA A 28 27.04 -4.63 23.16
CA ALA A 28 28.29 -4.56 22.39
C ALA A 28 28.87 -5.97 22.12
N ILE A 29 28.88 -6.38 20.85
CA ILE A 29 29.47 -7.64 20.39
C ILE A 29 30.65 -7.26 19.51
N ALA A 30 31.79 -7.88 19.74
CA ALA A 30 33.05 -7.64 19.00
C ALA A 30 33.43 -6.14 18.90
N ASN A 31 33.23 -5.39 19.98
CA ASN A 31 33.49 -3.95 20.11
C ASN A 31 32.56 -3.03 19.25
N VAL A 32 31.46 -3.50 18.73
CA VAL A 32 30.43 -2.66 18.10
C VAL A 32 29.32 -2.42 19.11
N ASP A 33 29.09 -1.13 19.40
CA ASP A 33 27.94 -0.69 20.19
C ASP A 33 26.73 -0.51 19.28
N PHE A 34 25.93 -1.58 19.20
CA PHE A 34 24.75 -1.59 18.34
C PHE A 34 23.69 -0.61 18.78
N ASN A 35 23.55 -0.33 20.07
CA ASN A 35 22.61 0.66 20.57
C ASN A 35 22.92 2.04 20.02
N THR A 36 24.21 2.39 20.00
CA THR A 36 24.66 3.66 19.38
C THR A 36 24.44 3.67 17.88
N VAL A 37 24.70 2.56 17.15
CA VAL A 37 24.46 2.44 15.71
C VAL A 37 23.00 2.71 15.38
N LEU A 38 22.09 2.13 16.13
CA LEU A 38 20.65 2.24 15.89
C LEU A 38 20.11 3.63 16.22
N ASN A 39 20.46 4.13 17.40
CA ASN A 39 20.10 5.50 17.76
C ASN A 39 20.58 6.51 16.71
N LYS A 40 21.76 6.27 16.14
CA LYS A 40 22.31 7.10 15.08
C LYS A 40 21.54 6.91 13.76
N ALA A 41 21.19 5.69 13.40
CA ALA A 41 20.41 5.40 12.19
C ALA A 41 19.02 6.07 12.22
N LEU A 42 18.35 6.06 13.39
CA LEU A 42 17.07 6.73 13.59
C LEU A 42 17.13 8.27 13.48
N LYS A 43 18.31 8.87 13.56
CA LYS A 43 18.55 10.31 13.47
C LYS A 43 19.15 10.74 12.13
N VAL A 44 19.14 9.90 11.13
CA VAL A 44 19.59 10.28 9.79
C VAL A 44 18.53 11.19 9.17
N THR A 45 18.91 12.44 8.90
CA THR A 45 18.03 13.44 8.29
C THR A 45 18.30 13.63 6.80
N SER A 46 19.54 13.36 6.35
CA SER A 46 19.90 13.47 4.95
C SER A 46 20.80 12.32 4.50
N THR A 47 20.61 11.85 3.27
CA THR A 47 21.43 10.78 2.70
C THR A 47 21.30 10.71 1.20
N GLU A 48 22.33 10.16 0.55
CA GLU A 48 22.27 9.68 -0.83
C GLU A 48 22.35 8.17 -0.80
N GLY A 49 21.68 7.50 -1.76
CA GLY A 49 21.65 6.04 -1.74
C GLY A 49 21.01 5.40 -2.96
N LYS A 50 20.89 4.09 -2.87
CA LYS A 50 20.09 3.24 -3.74
C LYS A 50 19.42 2.16 -2.91
N GLN A 51 18.28 1.67 -3.37
CA GLN A 51 17.52 0.63 -2.68
C GLN A 51 16.86 -0.31 -3.68
N SER A 52 16.72 -1.57 -3.32
CA SER A 52 15.85 -2.49 -4.04
C SER A 52 14.98 -3.28 -3.08
N ILE A 53 13.74 -3.51 -3.50
CA ILE A 53 12.78 -4.38 -2.81
C ILE A 53 12.34 -5.41 -3.83
N GLU A 54 12.56 -6.68 -3.53
CA GLU A 54 12.20 -7.81 -4.38
C GLU A 54 11.23 -8.71 -3.65
N LEU A 55 10.09 -9.00 -4.29
CA LEU A 55 9.07 -9.93 -3.84
C LEU A 55 9.04 -11.10 -4.83
N LYS A 56 9.21 -12.32 -4.34
CA LYS A 56 9.05 -13.55 -5.11
C LYS A 56 7.97 -14.43 -4.49
N MET A 57 7.03 -14.85 -5.30
CA MET A 57 5.96 -15.76 -4.93
C MET A 57 6.07 -17.04 -5.75
N LEU A 58 6.17 -18.17 -5.05
CA LEU A 58 6.13 -19.49 -5.66
C LEU A 58 4.70 -20.00 -5.59
N PHE A 59 4.07 -20.14 -6.75
CA PHE A 59 2.71 -20.64 -6.82
C PHE A 59 2.66 -22.16 -7.04
N ASP A 60 1.62 -22.81 -6.56
CA ASP A 60 1.31 -24.19 -6.93
C ASP A 60 0.67 -24.23 -8.31
N GLU A 61 1.44 -24.60 -9.33
CA GLU A 61 0.94 -24.70 -10.70
C GLU A 61 -0.23 -25.69 -10.85
N GLN A 62 -0.34 -26.69 -9.97
CA GLN A 62 -1.42 -27.67 -10.01
C GLN A 62 -2.76 -27.07 -9.57
N ALA A 63 -2.74 -26.10 -8.67
CA ALA A 63 -3.95 -25.41 -8.22
C ALA A 63 -4.55 -24.49 -9.31
N PHE A 64 -3.79 -24.20 -10.35
CA PHE A 64 -4.22 -23.34 -11.46
C PHE A 64 -4.63 -24.11 -12.72
N VAL A 65 -4.66 -25.45 -12.65
CA VAL A 65 -5.12 -26.28 -13.77
C VAL A 65 -6.59 -25.96 -14.08
N GLY A 66 -6.83 -25.42 -15.27
CA GLY A 66 -8.17 -25.02 -15.72
C GLY A 66 -8.46 -23.52 -15.66
N LEU A 67 -7.55 -22.70 -15.14
CA LEU A 67 -7.67 -21.24 -15.25
C LEU A 67 -7.46 -20.78 -16.69
N PRO A 68 -8.10 -19.66 -17.10
CA PRO A 68 -7.84 -18.99 -18.37
C PRO A 68 -6.35 -18.61 -18.53
N GLU A 69 -5.85 -18.64 -19.77
CA GLU A 69 -4.45 -18.27 -20.07
C GLU A 69 -4.10 -16.84 -19.58
N GLU A 70 -5.07 -15.92 -19.63
CA GLU A 70 -4.93 -14.54 -19.16
C GLU A 70 -4.64 -14.47 -17.66
N GLU A 71 -5.35 -15.26 -16.86
CA GLU A 71 -5.15 -15.32 -15.42
C GLU A 71 -3.80 -15.96 -15.06
N MET A 72 -3.41 -17.02 -15.78
CA MET A 72 -2.07 -17.61 -15.59
C MET A 72 -0.95 -16.65 -15.98
N ALA A 73 -1.12 -15.86 -17.04
CA ALA A 73 -0.15 -14.86 -17.45
C ALA A 73 0.00 -13.75 -16.40
N LEU A 74 -1.12 -13.32 -15.80
CA LEU A 74 -1.12 -12.35 -14.70
C LEU A 74 -0.40 -12.90 -13.47
N MET A 75 -0.67 -14.15 -13.07
CA MET A 75 0.00 -14.80 -11.95
C MET A 75 1.52 -14.88 -12.16
N LYS A 76 1.96 -15.25 -13.37
CA LYS A 76 3.39 -15.24 -13.72
C LYS A 76 3.99 -13.84 -13.68
N LEU A 77 3.25 -12.82 -14.10
CA LEU A 77 3.70 -11.43 -14.07
C LEU A 77 3.95 -10.95 -12.63
N VAL A 78 3.05 -11.30 -11.71
CA VAL A 78 3.16 -10.88 -10.29
C VAL A 78 4.00 -11.82 -9.44
N SER A 79 4.40 -12.98 -9.96
CA SER A 79 5.23 -13.96 -9.22
C SER A 79 6.60 -13.42 -8.83
N SER A 80 7.10 -12.43 -9.55
CA SER A 80 8.33 -11.71 -9.23
C SER A 80 8.13 -10.23 -9.48
N LEU A 81 8.18 -9.44 -8.41
CA LEU A 81 8.09 -7.99 -8.44
C LEU A 81 9.36 -7.41 -7.84
N LYS A 82 9.98 -6.46 -8.53
CA LYS A 82 11.14 -5.75 -8.00
C LYS A 82 10.97 -4.25 -8.19
N LEU A 83 11.05 -3.52 -7.10
CA LEU A 83 11.22 -2.07 -7.09
C LEU A 83 12.70 -1.77 -6.92
N GLN A 84 13.29 -1.08 -7.87
CA GLN A 84 14.66 -0.61 -7.79
C GLN A 84 14.65 0.92 -7.76
N LEU A 85 15.30 1.50 -6.76
CA LEU A 85 15.45 2.93 -6.57
C LEU A 85 16.92 3.29 -6.70
N ASP A 86 17.20 4.18 -7.64
CA ASP A 86 18.55 4.67 -7.94
C ASP A 86 18.61 6.17 -7.70
N ASN A 87 19.81 6.70 -7.46
CA ASN A 87 20.04 8.12 -7.23
C ASN A 87 19.10 8.73 -6.18
N VAL A 88 18.82 7.96 -5.13
CA VAL A 88 18.01 8.44 -4.02
C VAL A 88 18.76 9.57 -3.32
N LYS A 89 18.13 10.73 -3.20
CA LYS A 89 18.63 11.91 -2.51
C LYS A 89 17.57 12.38 -1.53
N VAL A 90 17.79 12.11 -0.26
CA VAL A 90 16.99 12.64 0.85
C VAL A 90 17.72 13.86 1.39
N GLN A 91 17.21 15.04 1.15
CA GLN A 91 17.79 16.29 1.63
C GLN A 91 17.39 16.57 3.09
N ASP A 92 16.13 16.32 3.40
CA ASP A 92 15.49 16.52 4.70
C ASP A 92 14.19 15.68 4.76
N SER A 93 13.33 15.93 5.76
CA SER A 93 12.08 15.20 5.96
C SER A 93 11.04 15.38 4.83
N SER A 94 11.12 16.50 4.10
CA SER A 94 10.14 16.90 3.08
C SER A 94 10.70 16.81 1.67
N ASN A 95 11.99 17.04 1.49
CA ASN A 95 12.61 17.18 0.18
C ASN A 95 13.40 15.94 -0.19
N LEU A 96 12.90 15.23 -1.22
CA LEU A 96 13.58 14.07 -1.78
C LEU A 96 13.49 14.02 -3.31
N SER A 97 14.46 13.37 -3.93
CA SER A 97 14.38 13.00 -5.34
C SER A 97 14.99 11.63 -5.58
N LEU A 98 14.44 10.88 -6.52
CA LEU A 98 14.96 9.58 -6.91
C LEU A 98 14.61 9.23 -8.36
N ASN A 99 15.36 8.30 -8.93
CA ASN A 99 14.99 7.55 -10.12
C ASN A 99 14.69 6.12 -9.69
N GLY A 100 13.79 5.45 -10.41
CA GLY A 100 13.47 4.08 -10.09
C GLY A 100 12.98 3.29 -11.29
N SER A 101 12.82 2.00 -11.08
CA SER A 101 12.17 1.11 -12.02
C SER A 101 11.34 0.08 -11.27
N LEU A 102 10.16 -0.18 -11.78
CA LEU A 102 9.30 -1.27 -11.35
C LEU A 102 9.42 -2.41 -12.36
N ILE A 103 9.86 -3.57 -11.90
CA ILE A 103 10.16 -4.73 -12.74
C ILE A 103 9.17 -5.84 -12.38
N PHE A 104 8.51 -6.38 -13.39
CA PHE A 104 7.54 -7.45 -13.32
C PHE A 104 8.09 -8.68 -14.03
N GLY A 105 8.20 -9.81 -13.35
CA GLY A 105 8.84 -11.00 -13.90
C GLY A 105 10.28 -10.70 -14.33
N ASP A 106 10.73 -11.39 -15.38
CA ASP A 106 12.12 -11.27 -15.86
C ASP A 106 12.32 -10.20 -16.95
N ALA A 107 11.24 -9.65 -17.54
CA ALA A 107 11.34 -8.90 -18.78
C ALA A 107 10.63 -7.54 -18.82
N THR A 108 9.65 -7.29 -17.99
CA THR A 108 8.85 -6.05 -18.03
C THR A 108 9.38 -5.05 -17.03
N SER A 109 9.97 -3.95 -17.50
CA SER A 109 10.51 -2.88 -16.66
C SER A 109 9.90 -1.55 -17.06
N ILE A 110 9.45 -0.78 -16.07
CA ILE A 110 8.88 0.57 -16.22
C ILE A 110 9.70 1.51 -15.36
N LYS A 111 10.36 2.49 -15.98
CA LYS A 111 11.17 3.49 -15.29
C LYS A 111 10.31 4.66 -14.84
N PHE A 112 10.72 5.26 -13.74
CA PHE A 112 10.10 6.48 -13.23
C PHE A 112 11.12 7.38 -12.55
N SER A 113 10.77 8.65 -12.39
CA SER A 113 11.43 9.58 -11.46
C SER A 113 10.40 10.15 -10.49
N LEU A 114 10.83 10.43 -9.28
CA LEU A 114 10.01 11.08 -8.26
C LEU A 114 10.79 12.25 -7.67
N LYS A 115 10.13 13.40 -7.57
CA LYS A 115 10.62 14.61 -6.90
C LYS A 115 9.55 15.07 -5.92
N MET A 116 9.95 15.34 -4.70
CA MET A 116 9.02 15.69 -3.63
C MET A 116 9.55 16.89 -2.83
N SER A 117 8.64 17.74 -2.44
CA SER A 117 8.82 18.82 -1.48
C SER A 117 7.75 18.73 -0.38
N ASP A 118 7.71 19.70 0.51
CA ASP A 118 6.69 19.82 1.58
C ASP A 118 5.25 19.88 1.07
N THR A 119 5.02 20.41 -0.15
CA THR A 119 3.67 20.64 -0.68
C THR A 119 3.34 19.84 -1.94
N LEU A 120 4.35 19.32 -2.62
CA LEU A 120 4.17 18.76 -3.97
C LEU A 120 5.02 17.52 -4.20
N ALA A 121 4.42 16.47 -4.74
CA ALA A 121 5.13 15.36 -5.35
C ALA A 121 4.87 15.34 -6.86
N VAL A 122 5.92 15.17 -7.65
CA VAL A 122 5.86 15.04 -9.12
C VAL A 122 6.52 13.73 -9.52
N MET A 123 5.77 12.88 -10.22
CA MET A 123 6.26 11.61 -10.77
C MET A 123 6.22 11.64 -12.29
N GLU A 124 7.35 11.42 -12.90
CA GLU A 124 7.45 11.14 -14.34
C GLU A 124 7.52 9.63 -14.54
N LEU A 125 6.70 9.08 -15.41
CA LEU A 125 6.61 7.64 -15.67
C LEU A 125 6.92 7.39 -17.15
N GLU A 126 7.80 6.43 -17.41
CA GLU A 126 8.17 6.06 -18.78
C GLU A 126 6.95 5.64 -19.60
N GLY A 127 6.73 6.32 -20.72
CA GLY A 127 5.58 6.11 -21.58
C GLY A 127 4.34 6.95 -21.22
N ALA A 128 4.33 7.65 -20.10
CA ALA A 128 3.28 8.64 -19.82
C ALA A 128 3.47 9.90 -20.67
N LYS A 129 2.37 10.47 -21.15
CA LYS A 129 2.36 11.70 -21.96
C LYS A 129 2.59 12.96 -21.14
N GLN A 130 2.22 12.90 -19.86
CA GLN A 130 2.31 14.00 -18.91
C GLN A 130 2.79 13.47 -17.55
N PRO A 131 3.46 14.29 -16.73
CA PRO A 131 3.79 13.92 -15.36
C PRO A 131 2.52 13.80 -14.51
N PHE A 132 2.61 12.98 -13.48
CA PHE A 132 1.61 12.89 -12.43
C PHE A 132 2.03 13.78 -11.27
N VAL A 133 1.06 14.48 -10.71
CA VAL A 133 1.26 15.36 -9.55
C VAL A 133 0.35 14.96 -8.41
N LEU A 134 0.88 15.04 -7.20
CA LEU A 134 0.16 14.85 -5.96
C LEU A 134 0.39 16.08 -5.09
N ASP A 135 -0.68 16.74 -4.73
CA ASP A 135 -0.67 17.79 -3.72
C ASP A 135 -0.55 17.14 -2.33
N LEU A 136 0.50 17.47 -1.60
CA LEU A 136 0.78 16.93 -0.27
C LEU A 136 0.18 17.77 0.86
N THR A 137 -0.57 18.81 0.54
CA THR A 137 -1.31 19.57 1.55
C THR A 137 -2.38 18.68 2.20
N SER A 138 -2.70 18.96 3.46
CA SER A 138 -3.47 18.06 4.33
C SER A 138 -4.82 17.59 3.79
N GLU A 139 -5.51 18.38 2.97
CA GLU A 139 -6.79 18.01 2.38
C GLU A 139 -6.70 16.89 1.35
N SER A 140 -5.66 16.91 0.50
CA SER A 140 -5.47 15.91 -0.56
C SER A 140 -5.03 14.55 -0.01
N LEU A 141 -4.22 14.54 1.04
CA LEU A 141 -3.74 13.31 1.69
C LEU A 141 -4.84 12.53 2.41
N LEU A 142 -5.80 13.21 3.04
CA LEU A 142 -6.98 12.59 3.68
C LEU A 142 -7.85 11.79 2.69
N GLY A 143 -7.97 12.29 1.45
CA GLY A 143 -8.72 11.60 0.39
C GLY A 143 -8.03 10.34 -0.15
N LEU A 144 -6.70 10.28 -0.10
CA LEU A 144 -5.89 9.20 -0.70
C LEU A 144 -5.59 8.05 0.24
N THR A 145 -5.30 8.33 1.49
CA THR A 145 -4.80 7.30 2.41
C THR A 145 -5.87 6.61 3.23
N GLY A 146 -7.05 7.24 3.38
CA GLY A 146 -8.08 6.76 4.32
C GLY A 146 -7.57 6.63 5.78
N ILE A 147 -6.32 7.00 6.02
CA ILE A 147 -5.73 7.04 7.35
C ILE A 147 -6.12 8.39 7.94
N PRO A 148 -6.77 8.45 9.10
CA PRO A 148 -6.98 9.72 9.77
C PRO A 148 -5.61 10.30 10.12
N VAL A 149 -5.11 11.19 9.28
CA VAL A 149 -4.12 12.17 9.70
C VAL A 149 -4.85 12.98 10.76
N PHE A 150 -4.27 13.14 11.93
CA PHE A 150 -4.88 13.83 13.07
C PHE A 150 -5.74 15.01 12.60
N PRO A 151 -6.98 15.17 13.13
CA PRO A 151 -7.91 16.17 12.63
C PRO A 151 -7.23 17.53 12.62
N VAL A 152 -7.02 18.08 11.43
CA VAL A 152 -6.65 19.49 11.27
C VAL A 152 -7.92 20.26 11.62
N ALA A 153 -7.82 21.16 12.58
CA ALA A 153 -8.89 22.08 12.94
C ALA A 153 -9.42 22.80 11.68
N ASP A 154 -10.74 23.09 11.66
CA ASP A 154 -11.41 23.79 10.56
C ASP A 154 -10.56 24.94 10.01
N GLU A 155 -10.60 25.18 8.68
CA GLU A 155 -9.80 26.15 7.95
C GLU A 155 -9.79 27.59 8.55
N GLU A 156 -10.80 27.97 9.32
CA GLU A 156 -10.85 29.28 10.01
C GLU A 156 -9.94 29.36 11.23
N THR A 157 -9.42 28.22 11.73
CA THR A 157 -8.56 28.16 12.93
C THR A 157 -7.19 27.50 12.68
N ALA A 158 -6.88 27.08 11.46
CA ALA A 158 -5.57 26.54 11.11
C ALA A 158 -4.51 27.63 11.21
N ALA A 159 -4.06 27.88 12.44
CA ALA A 159 -2.78 28.56 12.66
C ALA A 159 -1.71 27.73 11.92
N LYS A 160 -0.87 28.39 11.09
CA LYS A 160 0.35 27.77 10.55
C LYS A 160 1.03 27.00 11.66
N PRO A 161 1.57 25.79 11.39
CA PRO A 161 2.32 25.08 12.41
C PRO A 161 3.33 26.04 13.03
N ALA A 162 3.23 26.22 14.33
CA ALA A 162 4.03 27.20 15.07
C ALA A 162 5.52 26.82 15.11
N LEU A 163 5.84 25.55 14.74
CA LEU A 163 7.18 25.00 14.74
C LEU A 163 7.74 24.95 13.31
N ASP A 164 8.95 25.49 13.15
CA ASP A 164 9.71 25.34 11.92
C ASP A 164 10.27 23.90 11.79
N GLU A 165 10.73 23.53 10.60
CA GLU A 165 11.25 22.19 10.29
C GLU A 165 12.45 21.82 11.19
N ALA A 166 13.32 22.76 11.51
CA ALA A 166 14.46 22.51 12.38
C ALA A 166 14.03 22.18 13.82
N SER A 167 13.01 22.88 14.33
CA SER A 167 12.41 22.63 15.65
C SER A 167 11.69 21.26 15.67
N MET A 168 10.95 20.90 14.61
CA MET A 168 10.32 19.57 14.49
C MET A 168 11.35 18.44 14.44
N THR A 169 12.43 18.63 13.69
CA THR A 169 13.55 17.67 13.62
C THR A 169 14.23 17.52 14.98
N ALA A 170 14.53 18.62 15.67
CA ALA A 170 15.14 18.58 17.00
C ALA A 170 14.24 17.86 18.01
N LEU A 171 12.95 18.12 17.98
CA LEU A 171 11.96 17.43 18.81
C LEU A 171 11.89 15.94 18.51
N GLY A 172 11.86 15.58 17.23
CA GLY A 172 11.94 14.17 16.79
C GLY A 172 13.18 13.47 17.33
N HIS A 173 14.34 14.11 17.30
CA HIS A 173 15.57 13.56 17.87
C HIS A 173 15.47 13.38 19.39
N GLN A 174 14.86 14.30 20.12
CA GLN A 174 14.66 14.17 21.58
C GLN A 174 13.74 12.99 21.91
N ILE A 175 12.66 12.82 21.15
CA ILE A 175 11.75 11.65 21.30
C ILE A 175 12.50 10.36 21.01
N VAL A 176 13.27 10.29 19.91
CA VAL A 176 14.09 9.12 19.56
C VAL A 176 15.09 8.81 20.67
N ASP A 177 15.76 9.81 21.25
CA ASP A 177 16.68 9.62 22.36
C ASP A 177 15.98 9.05 23.60
N THR A 178 14.80 9.55 23.89
CA THR A 178 14.05 9.18 25.11
C THR A 178 13.41 7.81 24.97
N VAL A 179 12.61 7.60 23.92
CA VAL A 179 11.89 6.33 23.67
C VAL A 179 12.85 5.26 23.18
N GLY A 180 13.78 5.64 22.28
CA GLY A 180 14.79 4.73 21.74
C GLY A 180 15.71 4.19 22.81
N ALA A 181 16.10 4.99 23.79
CA ALA A 181 16.93 4.51 24.89
C ALA A 181 16.26 3.36 25.67
N TYR A 182 14.98 3.45 25.97
CA TYR A 182 14.24 2.36 26.62
C TYR A 182 14.07 1.15 25.69
N ALA A 183 13.55 1.36 24.49
CA ALA A 183 13.26 0.28 23.55
C ALA A 183 14.54 -0.46 23.11
N ILE A 184 15.59 0.28 22.73
CA ILE A 184 16.83 -0.28 22.19
C ILE A 184 17.67 -0.96 23.27
N ASN A 185 17.77 -0.37 24.49
CA ASN A 185 18.57 -0.96 25.56
C ASN A 185 18.01 -2.29 26.07
N ASN A 186 16.72 -2.53 25.89
CA ASN A 186 16.04 -3.76 26.28
C ASN A 186 16.03 -4.84 25.19
N LEU A 187 16.56 -4.57 23.99
CA LEU A 187 16.61 -5.55 22.92
C LEU A 187 17.59 -6.68 23.25
N PRO A 188 17.15 -7.95 23.22
CA PRO A 188 18.04 -9.09 23.44
C PRO A 188 18.90 -9.36 22.21
N ASN A 189 20.11 -9.85 22.41
CA ASN A 189 20.95 -10.33 21.31
C ASN A 189 20.31 -11.55 20.64
N PRO A 190 20.24 -11.59 19.30
CA PRO A 190 19.88 -12.81 18.57
C PRO A 190 20.86 -13.95 18.88
N GLU A 191 20.39 -15.19 18.91
CA GLU A 191 21.24 -16.34 19.23
C GLU A 191 22.27 -16.61 18.13
N ARG A 192 21.88 -16.41 16.87
CA ARG A 192 22.75 -16.61 15.71
C ARG A 192 23.19 -15.25 15.13
N ILE A 193 24.12 -14.61 15.81
CA ILE A 193 24.74 -13.35 15.35
C ILE A 193 26.23 -13.56 15.12
N GLN A 194 26.74 -13.06 14.00
CA GLN A 194 28.15 -13.07 13.64
C GLN A 194 28.62 -11.67 13.31
N VAL A 195 29.79 -11.28 13.80
CA VAL A 195 30.40 -9.97 13.52
C VAL A 195 31.82 -10.20 13.01
N LYS A 196 32.13 -9.64 11.83
CA LYS A 196 33.44 -9.76 11.19
C LYS A 196 33.80 -8.52 10.39
N PRO A 197 35.10 -8.23 10.18
CA PRO A 197 35.53 -7.21 9.23
C PRO A 197 35.11 -7.58 7.80
N ALA A 198 34.75 -6.58 7.01
CA ALA A 198 34.43 -6.74 5.59
C ALA A 198 34.95 -5.54 4.78
N ILE A 199 35.13 -5.74 3.50
CA ILE A 199 35.39 -4.67 2.54
C ILE A 199 34.32 -4.78 1.46
N GLU A 200 33.50 -3.74 1.36
CA GLU A 200 32.40 -3.68 0.38
C GLU A 200 32.51 -2.41 -0.47
N PRO A 201 32.09 -2.46 -1.72
CA PRO A 201 31.94 -1.25 -2.52
C PRO A 201 30.72 -0.47 -2.05
N ILE A 202 30.92 0.75 -1.59
CA ILE A 202 29.88 1.71 -1.30
C ILE A 202 29.97 2.82 -2.33
N ASN A 203 28.92 3.00 -3.15
CA ASN A 203 28.93 3.90 -4.30
C ASN A 203 30.18 3.68 -5.20
N GLY A 204 30.54 2.42 -5.43
CA GLY A 204 31.71 2.04 -6.23
C GLY A 204 33.06 2.22 -5.54
N ILE A 205 33.12 2.69 -4.30
CA ILE A 205 34.36 2.92 -3.52
C ILE A 205 34.53 1.78 -2.52
N SER A 206 35.65 1.03 -2.60
CA SER A 206 35.99 0.01 -1.61
C SER A 206 36.07 0.60 -0.21
N THR A 207 35.21 0.18 0.68
CA THR A 207 35.05 0.74 2.03
C THR A 207 35.26 -0.37 3.06
N SER A 208 36.09 -0.08 4.07
CA SER A 208 36.27 -0.98 5.22
C SER A 208 35.10 -0.83 6.16
N LEU A 209 34.45 -1.95 6.49
CA LEU A 209 33.21 -2.00 7.24
C LEU A 209 33.27 -3.13 8.28
N THR A 210 32.40 -3.05 9.25
CA THR A 210 32.05 -4.19 10.11
C THR A 210 30.77 -4.82 9.59
N HIS A 211 30.81 -6.08 9.23
CA HIS A 211 29.68 -6.87 8.79
C HIS A 211 29.06 -7.60 9.98
N VAL A 212 27.77 -7.37 10.16
CA VAL A 212 26.91 -8.06 11.13
C VAL A 212 25.96 -8.94 10.36
N HIS A 213 25.97 -10.23 10.66
CA HIS A 213 25.09 -11.22 10.07
C HIS A 213 24.20 -11.84 11.14
N ILE A 214 22.89 -11.86 10.90
CA ILE A 214 21.86 -12.49 11.73
C ILE A 214 21.07 -13.45 10.84
N ASP A 215 20.81 -14.65 11.34
CA ASP A 215 20.02 -15.67 10.66
C ASP A 215 19.14 -16.36 11.70
N LEU A 216 17.80 -16.21 11.61
CA LEU A 216 16.84 -16.74 12.56
C LEU A 216 15.74 -17.52 11.84
N ASP A 217 15.32 -18.63 12.42
CA ASP A 217 14.11 -19.34 12.02
C ASP A 217 12.90 -18.93 12.86
N GLY A 218 11.70 -19.39 12.46
CA GLY A 218 10.44 -19.02 13.12
C GLY A 218 10.43 -19.26 14.64
N PRO A 219 10.82 -20.44 15.16
CA PRO A 219 10.93 -20.68 16.59
C PRO A 219 11.92 -19.77 17.33
N GLU A 220 13.03 -19.41 16.69
CA GLU A 220 14.02 -18.48 17.26
C GLU A 220 13.50 -17.05 17.30
N ILE A 221 12.77 -16.63 16.27
CA ILE A 221 12.07 -15.33 16.21
C ILE A 221 11.08 -15.23 17.38
N TRP A 222 10.27 -16.27 17.60
CA TRP A 222 9.32 -16.29 18.71
C TRP A 222 10.02 -16.21 20.07
N THR A 223 11.07 -16.97 20.23
CA THR A 223 11.87 -16.96 21.46
C THR A 223 12.50 -15.60 21.71
N TRP A 224 13.01 -14.95 20.67
CA TRP A 224 13.58 -13.62 20.74
C TRP A 224 12.53 -12.57 21.14
N LEU A 225 11.34 -12.63 20.52
CA LEU A 225 10.22 -11.73 20.84
C LEU A 225 9.80 -11.80 22.32
N LYS A 226 9.69 -13.03 22.85
CA LYS A 226 9.36 -13.22 24.26
C LYS A 226 10.43 -12.63 25.18
N LYS A 227 11.70 -12.91 24.90
CA LYS A 227 12.83 -12.35 25.66
C LYS A 227 12.80 -10.81 25.64
N TYR A 228 12.41 -10.20 24.51
CA TYR A 228 12.30 -8.75 24.39
C TYR A 228 11.17 -8.19 25.26
N VAL A 229 9.98 -8.76 25.18
CA VAL A 229 8.85 -8.34 26.02
C VAL A 229 9.17 -8.56 27.52
N ASP A 230 9.80 -9.67 27.86
CA ASP A 230 10.24 -9.94 29.22
C ASP A 230 11.23 -8.86 29.74
N ALA A 231 12.16 -8.42 28.90
CA ALA A 231 13.12 -7.37 29.25
C ALA A 231 12.42 -6.01 29.43
N LEU A 232 11.49 -5.65 28.54
CA LEU A 232 10.71 -4.42 28.67
C LEU A 232 9.88 -4.38 29.96
N VAL A 233 9.23 -5.51 30.31
CA VAL A 233 8.46 -5.63 31.56
C VAL A 233 9.36 -5.53 32.79
N ALA A 234 10.58 -6.09 32.72
CA ALA A 234 11.51 -6.10 33.85
C ALA A 234 12.15 -4.73 34.12
N ASP A 235 12.33 -3.90 33.08
CA ASP A 235 12.97 -2.58 33.21
C ASP A 235 11.96 -1.47 33.55
N ARG A 236 11.32 -1.60 34.72
CA ARG A 236 10.39 -0.56 35.22
C ARG A 236 11.04 0.81 35.35
N ALA A 237 12.29 0.87 35.84
CA ALA A 237 12.99 2.14 36.02
C ALA A 237 13.28 2.83 34.68
N GLY A 238 13.62 2.06 33.64
CA GLY A 238 13.79 2.56 32.28
C GLY A 238 12.47 3.09 31.71
N LEU A 239 11.36 2.39 31.95
CA LEU A 239 10.02 2.83 31.55
C LEU A 239 9.64 4.16 32.21
N ASP A 240 9.77 4.25 33.54
CA ASP A 240 9.43 5.48 34.27
C ASP A 240 10.28 6.67 33.77
N LYS A 241 11.58 6.45 33.52
CA LYS A 241 12.47 7.46 32.96
C LYS A 241 12.05 7.87 31.53
N MET A 242 11.67 6.91 30.69
CA MET A 242 11.22 7.18 29.33
C MET A 242 9.94 8.02 29.36
N VAL A 243 8.95 7.64 30.15
CA VAL A 243 7.68 8.37 30.26
C VAL A 243 7.91 9.77 30.79
N ALA A 244 8.69 9.93 31.87
CA ALA A 244 9.05 11.24 32.42
C ALA A 244 9.73 12.14 31.36
N GLY A 245 10.67 11.57 30.60
CA GLY A 245 11.34 12.31 29.54
C GLY A 245 10.41 12.75 28.41
N VAL A 246 9.47 11.89 27.98
CA VAL A 246 8.44 12.26 27.00
C VAL A 246 7.55 13.39 27.53
N PHE A 247 7.13 13.31 28.79
CA PHE A 247 6.34 14.36 29.41
C PHE A 247 7.10 15.69 29.51
N GLU A 248 8.40 15.64 29.85
CA GLU A 248 9.26 16.82 29.87
C GLU A 248 9.36 17.47 28.49
N ILE A 249 9.55 16.68 27.42
CA ILE A 249 9.56 17.15 26.03
C ILE A 249 8.23 17.81 25.68
N LEU A 250 7.10 17.17 25.98
CA LEU A 250 5.76 17.69 25.67
C LEU A 250 5.44 18.96 26.47
N ALA A 251 5.78 19.00 27.74
CA ALA A 251 5.58 20.19 28.60
C ALA A 251 6.46 21.35 28.17
N GLY A 252 7.68 21.08 27.74
CA GLY A 252 8.63 22.10 27.27
C GLY A 252 8.32 22.70 25.90
N ASN A 253 7.37 22.13 25.14
CA ASN A 253 7.01 22.56 23.78
C ASN A 253 5.50 22.87 23.66
N PRO A 254 5.02 23.97 24.26
CA PRO A 254 3.60 24.34 24.23
C PRO A 254 3.05 24.56 22.81
N GLU A 255 3.93 24.90 21.86
CA GLU A 255 3.60 25.09 20.45
C GLU A 255 3.13 23.81 19.76
N LEU A 256 3.55 22.61 20.25
CA LEU A 256 3.02 21.33 19.78
C LEU A 256 1.51 21.20 20.02
N TRP A 257 1.05 21.62 21.18
CA TRP A 257 -0.36 21.55 21.56
C TRP A 257 -1.19 22.51 20.70
N ALA A 258 -0.65 23.70 20.44
CA ALA A 258 -1.26 24.66 19.53
C ALA A 258 -1.32 24.11 18.08
N ALA A 259 -0.25 23.45 17.61
CA ALA A 259 -0.21 22.83 16.29
C ALA A 259 -1.17 21.63 16.16
N MET A 260 -1.43 20.90 17.26
CA MET A 260 -2.42 19.81 17.30
C MET A 260 -3.86 20.32 17.51
N GLY A 261 -4.08 21.65 17.63
CA GLY A 261 -5.39 22.23 17.89
C GLY A 261 -5.97 21.87 19.27
N THR A 262 -5.11 21.50 20.24
CA THR A 262 -5.51 21.09 21.59
C THR A 262 -4.93 22.02 22.65
N VAL A 263 -5.62 22.07 23.80
CA VAL A 263 -5.10 22.83 24.95
C VAL A 263 -3.97 22.04 25.62
N ASN A 264 -2.88 22.72 25.94
CA ASN A 264 -1.77 22.11 26.67
C ASN A 264 -2.25 21.64 28.06
N PRO A 265 -2.29 20.33 28.34
CA PRO A 265 -2.78 19.82 29.63
C PRO A 265 -1.85 20.14 30.81
N PHE A 266 -0.65 20.66 30.55
CA PHE A 266 0.34 21.07 31.56
C PHE A 266 0.22 22.55 31.96
N THR A 267 -0.73 23.32 31.38
CA THR A 267 -0.94 24.71 31.79
C THR A 267 -1.77 24.75 33.08
N GLU A 268 -1.25 25.41 34.08
CA GLU A 268 -1.91 25.66 35.38
C GLU A 268 -3.26 26.34 35.18
N GLY A 269 -4.36 25.75 35.69
CA GLY A 269 -5.67 26.43 35.64
C GLY A 269 -6.86 25.72 36.27
N GLU A 270 -6.82 24.43 36.54
CA GLU A 270 -7.89 23.73 37.22
C GLU A 270 -7.45 23.28 38.63
N LEU A 271 -8.25 23.64 39.65
CA LEU A 271 -7.96 23.37 41.07
C LEU A 271 -7.87 21.87 41.44
N ASP A 272 -8.27 20.97 40.53
CA ASP A 272 -8.26 19.51 40.70
C ASP A 272 -7.47 18.79 39.58
N ALA A 273 -6.62 19.48 38.78
CA ALA A 273 -5.81 18.85 37.75
C ALA A 273 -4.67 18.01 38.40
N PRO A 274 -4.40 16.79 37.89
CA PRO A 274 -3.31 15.96 38.39
C PRO A 274 -1.96 16.65 38.19
N THR A 275 -1.06 16.49 39.15
CA THR A 275 0.31 17.00 39.04
C THR A 275 1.07 16.31 37.91
N PRO A 276 2.11 16.93 37.31
CA PRO A 276 2.96 16.27 36.30
C PRO A 276 3.52 14.92 36.78
N GLU A 277 3.90 14.80 38.05
CA GLU A 277 4.38 13.55 38.63
C GLU A 277 3.27 12.49 38.70
N GLU A 278 2.05 12.87 39.01
CA GLU A 278 0.90 11.95 39.02
C GLU A 278 0.57 11.49 37.61
N MET A 279 0.58 12.38 36.61
CA MET A 279 0.38 12.03 35.20
C MET A 279 1.46 11.08 34.67
N VAL A 280 2.74 11.35 34.97
CA VAL A 280 3.86 10.47 34.61
C VAL A 280 3.67 9.09 35.24
N LYS A 281 3.31 9.03 36.53
CA LYS A 281 3.09 7.78 37.23
C LYS A 281 1.93 6.99 36.63
N GLU A 282 0.80 7.65 36.37
CA GLU A 282 -0.38 6.99 35.78
C GLU A 282 -0.08 6.46 34.36
N ALA A 283 0.59 7.25 33.54
CA ALA A 283 1.01 6.81 32.19
C ALA A 283 1.99 5.63 32.24
N SER A 284 2.98 5.69 33.15
CA SER A 284 3.94 4.60 33.36
C SER A 284 3.23 3.31 33.83
N ASP A 285 2.28 3.44 34.76
CA ASP A 285 1.51 2.31 35.27
C ASP A 285 0.63 1.70 34.17
N ALA A 286 -0.01 2.53 33.34
CA ALA A 286 -0.82 2.07 32.21
C ALA A 286 0.03 1.31 31.17
N ILE A 287 1.20 1.84 30.80
CA ILE A 287 2.11 1.15 29.87
C ILE A 287 2.64 -0.16 30.47
N ALA A 288 2.99 -0.18 31.77
CA ALA A 288 3.43 -1.40 32.44
C ALA A 288 2.34 -2.49 32.47
N VAL A 289 1.08 -2.10 32.65
CA VAL A 289 -0.07 -3.02 32.54
C VAL A 289 -0.17 -3.57 31.11
N MET A 290 -0.12 -2.71 30.09
CA MET A 290 -0.15 -3.13 28.67
C MET A 290 0.98 -4.11 28.32
N LEU A 291 2.21 -3.84 28.77
CA LEU A 291 3.35 -4.73 28.57
C LEU A 291 3.15 -6.09 29.26
N THR A 292 2.59 -6.08 30.48
CA THR A 292 2.28 -7.31 31.24
C THR A 292 1.16 -8.11 30.56
N GLU A 293 0.14 -7.43 30.04
CA GLU A 293 -0.94 -8.06 29.27
C GLU A 293 -0.39 -8.66 27.96
N LEU A 294 0.48 -7.95 27.25
CA LEU A 294 1.17 -8.48 26.06
C LEU A 294 1.99 -9.74 26.40
N GLN A 295 2.75 -9.71 27.51
CA GLN A 295 3.50 -10.89 27.98
C GLN A 295 2.56 -12.07 28.27
N ALA A 296 1.41 -11.83 28.89
CA ALA A 296 0.41 -12.86 29.18
C ALA A 296 -0.24 -13.39 27.88
N GLU A 297 -0.53 -12.50 26.91
CA GLU A 297 -1.08 -12.90 25.61
C GLU A 297 -0.11 -13.77 24.82
N LEU A 298 1.20 -13.46 24.81
CA LEU A 298 2.21 -14.31 24.19
C LEU A 298 2.26 -15.72 24.81
N LYS A 299 2.13 -15.82 26.12
CA LYS A 299 2.04 -17.12 26.82
C LYS A 299 0.74 -17.87 26.49
N LEU A 300 -0.37 -17.15 26.33
CA LEU A 300 -1.66 -17.73 25.97
C LEU A 300 -1.63 -18.30 24.54
N VAL A 301 -1.03 -17.59 23.59
CA VAL A 301 -0.82 -18.07 22.22
C VAL A 301 -0.05 -19.39 22.19
N GLU A 302 0.96 -19.56 23.04
CA GLU A 302 1.73 -20.83 23.14
C GLU A 302 0.89 -22.02 23.64
N THR A 303 -0.17 -21.77 24.38
CA THR A 303 -0.99 -22.83 24.99
C THR A 303 -2.28 -23.09 24.25
N GLU A 304 -2.94 -22.05 23.76
CA GLU A 304 -4.27 -22.16 23.14
C GLU A 304 -4.22 -22.20 21.61
N ASP A 305 -3.25 -21.50 21.00
CA ASP A 305 -3.12 -21.39 19.55
C ASP A 305 -1.77 -22.02 19.03
N LYS A 306 -1.24 -22.98 19.81
CA LYS A 306 0.09 -23.58 19.52
C LYS A 306 0.20 -24.15 18.10
N GLU A 307 -0.83 -24.79 17.60
CA GLU A 307 -0.84 -25.37 16.26
C GLU A 307 -0.66 -24.31 15.18
N THR A 308 -1.42 -23.21 15.27
CA THR A 308 -1.28 -22.05 14.37
C THR A 308 0.09 -21.38 14.51
N LEU A 309 0.60 -21.28 15.74
CA LEU A 309 1.91 -20.72 16.01
C LEU A 309 3.02 -21.55 15.36
N ASP A 310 3.00 -22.87 15.57
CA ASP A 310 3.98 -23.80 15.01
C ASP A 310 3.92 -23.86 13.47
N GLU A 311 2.75 -23.61 12.88
CA GLU A 311 2.58 -23.53 11.43
C GLU A 311 3.15 -22.22 10.85
N VAL A 312 2.80 -21.07 11.44
CA VAL A 312 3.22 -19.75 10.96
C VAL A 312 4.69 -19.47 11.27
N LEU A 313 5.14 -19.79 12.48
CA LEU A 313 6.51 -19.61 12.94
C LEU A 313 7.29 -20.93 12.91
N SER A 314 7.10 -21.72 11.85
CA SER A 314 7.85 -22.95 11.61
C SER A 314 9.32 -22.65 11.26
N LYS A 315 10.12 -23.70 11.17
CA LYS A 315 11.52 -23.59 10.67
C LYS A 315 11.60 -23.20 9.19
N ASP A 316 10.49 -23.30 8.48
CA ASP A 316 10.38 -22.92 7.07
C ASP A 316 10.30 -21.38 6.89
N LEU A 317 9.97 -20.64 7.97
CA LEU A 317 10.12 -19.18 8.03
C LEU A 317 11.52 -18.85 8.47
N THR A 318 12.25 -18.09 7.66
CA THR A 318 13.60 -17.60 7.99
C THR A 318 13.70 -16.09 7.77
N ILE A 319 14.44 -15.42 8.65
CA ILE A 319 14.83 -14.02 8.50
C ILE A 319 16.34 -13.95 8.54
N LYS A 320 16.94 -13.34 7.51
CA LYS A 320 18.36 -13.03 7.45
C LYS A 320 18.55 -11.53 7.38
N ALA A 321 19.55 -11.03 8.09
CA ALA A 321 19.95 -9.64 8.05
C ALA A 321 21.47 -9.54 7.96
N ASP A 322 21.95 -8.81 6.95
CA ASP A 322 23.33 -8.44 6.77
C ASP A 322 23.46 -6.93 6.85
N VAL A 323 24.15 -6.41 7.85
CA VAL A 323 24.35 -4.98 8.08
C VAL A 323 25.82 -4.65 8.06
N TYR A 324 26.18 -3.61 7.32
CA TYR A 324 27.55 -3.16 7.14
C TYR A 324 27.71 -1.75 7.69
N ILE A 325 28.53 -1.63 8.71
CA ILE A 325 28.70 -0.43 9.54
C ILE A 325 30.12 0.11 9.35
N ASP A 326 30.25 1.41 9.12
CA ASP A 326 31.55 2.05 9.00
C ASP A 326 32.15 2.44 10.37
N ASN A 327 33.37 2.99 10.35
CA ASN A 327 34.07 3.41 11.56
C ASN A 327 33.46 4.63 12.28
N LYS A 328 32.48 5.28 11.65
CA LYS A 328 31.67 6.36 12.25
C LYS A 328 30.36 5.83 12.83
N LEU A 329 30.15 4.51 12.82
CA LEU A 329 28.90 3.86 13.22
C LEU A 329 27.71 4.21 12.33
N ASP A 330 27.95 4.60 11.06
CA ASP A 330 26.91 4.76 10.07
C ASP A 330 26.64 3.42 9.36
N ILE A 331 25.36 3.06 9.22
CA ILE A 331 24.96 1.92 8.38
C ILE A 331 25.11 2.33 6.91
N ARG A 332 26.01 1.61 6.19
CA ARG A 332 26.37 1.94 4.81
C ARG A 332 25.72 1.00 3.81
N LYS A 333 25.45 -0.22 4.21
CA LYS A 333 24.73 -1.20 3.40
C LYS A 333 23.96 -2.13 4.31
N GLN A 334 22.79 -2.54 3.86
CA GLN A 334 21.98 -3.53 4.57
C GLN A 334 21.22 -4.40 3.56
N VAL A 335 21.11 -5.68 3.91
CA VAL A 335 20.33 -6.66 3.15
C VAL A 335 19.47 -7.42 4.14
N TYR A 336 18.16 -7.40 3.91
CA TYR A 336 17.18 -8.18 4.68
C TYR A 336 16.51 -9.18 3.75
N GLU A 337 16.38 -10.41 4.19
CA GLU A 337 15.66 -11.46 3.48
C GLU A 337 14.72 -12.17 4.44
N LEU A 338 13.43 -12.10 4.16
CA LEU A 338 12.41 -12.93 4.77
C LEU A 338 12.01 -13.99 3.76
N SER A 339 12.09 -15.27 4.14
CA SER A 339 11.68 -16.38 3.29
C SER A 339 10.75 -17.31 4.06
N TYR A 340 9.65 -17.68 3.44
CA TYR A 340 8.71 -18.68 3.93
C TYR A 340 8.44 -19.69 2.82
N VAL A 341 8.94 -20.91 2.97
CA VAL A 341 8.79 -22.01 2.00
C VAL A 341 8.34 -23.26 2.76
N PRO A 342 7.03 -23.38 3.04
CA PRO A 342 6.51 -24.46 3.87
C PRO A 342 6.77 -25.83 3.25
N SER A 343 7.27 -26.75 4.06
CA SER A 343 7.57 -28.14 3.67
C SER A 343 6.31 -29.00 3.53
N ALA A 344 5.18 -28.58 4.12
CA ALA A 344 3.85 -29.18 3.96
C ALA A 344 2.85 -28.10 3.47
N ASN A 345 1.80 -28.50 2.74
CA ASN A 345 0.76 -27.57 2.30
C ASN A 345 0.03 -26.99 3.52
N PRO A 346 0.20 -25.70 3.83
CA PRO A 346 -0.50 -25.10 4.96
C PRO A 346 -1.99 -24.95 4.64
N GLU A 347 -2.85 -25.34 5.58
CA GLU A 347 -4.30 -25.10 5.48
C GLU A 347 -4.68 -23.62 5.45
N LEU A 348 -3.73 -22.74 5.79
CA LEU A 348 -3.87 -21.27 5.79
C LEU A 348 -3.73 -20.63 4.41
N ALA A 349 -3.44 -21.36 3.37
CA ALA A 349 -3.25 -20.82 2.03
C ALA A 349 -4.57 -20.35 1.42
N VAL A 350 -4.89 -19.07 1.63
CA VAL A 350 -5.96 -18.37 0.86
C VAL A 350 -5.58 -18.27 -0.61
N LEU A 351 -4.28 -18.29 -0.91
CA LEU A 351 -3.71 -18.38 -2.25
C LEU A 351 -2.88 -19.67 -2.32
N PRO A 352 -2.86 -20.36 -3.46
CA PRO A 352 -2.05 -21.56 -3.65
C PRO A 352 -0.56 -21.20 -3.78
N LEU A 353 0.01 -20.71 -2.69
CA LEU A 353 1.41 -20.30 -2.55
C LEU A 353 2.23 -21.44 -1.97
N LYS A 354 3.26 -21.88 -2.70
CA LYS A 354 4.30 -22.81 -2.23
C LYS A 354 5.44 -22.09 -1.51
N GLY A 355 5.51 -20.76 -1.61
CA GLY A 355 6.53 -20.00 -0.92
C GLY A 355 6.47 -18.50 -1.23
N LEU A 356 7.08 -17.73 -0.34
CA LEU A 356 7.20 -16.29 -0.43
C LEU A 356 8.61 -15.87 0.00
N THR A 357 9.25 -15.02 -0.78
CA THR A 357 10.52 -14.38 -0.39
C THR A 357 10.41 -12.88 -0.59
N VAL A 358 10.76 -12.12 0.43
CA VAL A 358 10.91 -10.66 0.37
C VAL A 358 12.37 -10.34 0.64
N LYS A 359 13.03 -9.67 -0.29
CA LYS A 359 14.40 -9.20 -0.12
C LYS A 359 14.44 -7.68 -0.24
N VAL A 360 15.05 -7.03 0.74
CA VAL A 360 15.32 -5.58 0.74
C VAL A 360 16.82 -5.39 0.79
N GLU A 361 17.37 -4.63 -0.15
CA GLU A 361 18.78 -4.25 -0.14
C GLU A 361 18.88 -2.74 -0.27
N SER A 362 19.69 -2.10 0.57
CA SER A 362 19.96 -0.68 0.50
C SER A 362 21.44 -0.38 0.70
N GLU A 363 21.89 0.70 0.08
CA GLU A 363 23.23 1.25 0.19
C GLU A 363 23.14 2.76 0.38
N ALA A 364 23.85 3.30 1.36
CA ALA A 364 23.81 4.69 1.74
C ALA A 364 25.22 5.33 1.78
N TRP A 365 25.30 6.52 1.27
CA TRP A 365 26.50 7.37 1.35
C TRP A 365 26.09 8.81 1.64
N ASN A 366 27.05 9.67 1.92
CA ASN A 366 26.82 11.07 2.29
C ASN A 366 25.80 11.23 3.43
N VAL A 367 25.86 10.30 4.42
CA VAL A 367 24.93 10.24 5.56
C VAL A 367 25.09 11.50 6.42
N ASN A 368 23.99 12.22 6.70
CA ASN A 368 23.93 13.51 7.36
C ASN A 368 24.86 14.57 6.73
N GLY A 369 25.12 14.44 5.41
CA GLY A 369 25.94 15.35 4.64
C GLY A 369 25.11 16.39 3.89
N ALA A 370 25.80 17.25 3.10
CA ALA A 370 25.13 18.21 2.24
C ALA A 370 24.52 17.50 1.03
N VAL A 371 23.24 17.16 1.12
CA VAL A 371 22.46 16.56 0.03
C VAL A 371 21.57 17.64 -0.58
N LYS A 372 21.42 17.62 -1.90
CA LYS A 372 20.51 18.49 -2.63
C LYS A 372 19.58 17.65 -3.50
N ALA A 373 18.32 17.57 -3.11
CA ALA A 373 17.26 16.96 -3.90
C ALA A 373 16.88 17.84 -5.10
N GLU A 374 16.32 17.23 -6.13
CA GLU A 374 15.76 17.98 -7.26
C GLU A 374 14.37 18.51 -6.87
N VAL A 375 14.14 19.79 -7.17
CA VAL A 375 12.88 20.45 -6.84
C VAL A 375 11.76 19.95 -7.77
N PRO A 376 10.57 19.58 -7.24
CA PRO A 376 9.42 19.23 -8.07
C PRO A 376 8.88 20.48 -8.79
N VAL A 377 8.52 20.32 -10.06
CA VAL A 377 7.88 21.36 -10.87
C VAL A 377 6.67 20.79 -11.56
N ALA A 378 5.48 21.22 -11.19
CA ALA A 378 4.25 20.86 -11.87
C ALA A 378 4.14 21.67 -13.18
N THR A 379 3.73 21.00 -14.26
CA THR A 379 3.34 21.65 -15.52
C THR A 379 1.84 21.88 -15.54
N GLU A 380 1.35 22.86 -16.32
CA GLU A 380 -0.09 23.12 -16.47
C GLU A 380 -0.89 21.92 -17.01
N SER A 381 -0.22 21.01 -17.71
CA SER A 381 -0.81 19.80 -18.28
C SER A 381 -0.64 18.55 -17.39
N ALA A 382 -0.07 18.70 -16.21
CA ALA A 382 0.13 17.57 -15.29
C ALA A 382 -1.21 16.94 -14.87
N ILE A 383 -1.18 15.62 -14.66
CA ILE A 383 -2.34 14.85 -14.25
C ILE A 383 -2.34 14.76 -12.73
N HIS A 384 -3.39 15.25 -12.09
CA HIS A 384 -3.55 15.09 -10.65
C HIS A 384 -3.85 13.64 -10.29
N ALA A 385 -3.06 13.06 -9.38
CA ALA A 385 -3.13 11.64 -9.02
C ALA A 385 -4.52 11.22 -8.52
N GLU A 386 -5.24 12.12 -7.83
CA GLU A 386 -6.59 11.87 -7.33
C GLU A 386 -7.59 11.62 -8.48
N GLN A 387 -7.36 12.21 -9.64
CA GLN A 387 -8.22 12.02 -10.81
C GLN A 387 -8.15 10.59 -11.35
N LEU A 388 -7.00 9.91 -11.19
CA LEU A 388 -6.83 8.54 -11.67
C LEU A 388 -7.79 7.57 -11.00
N PHE A 389 -8.10 7.76 -9.70
CA PHE A 389 -8.99 6.87 -8.95
C PHE A 389 -10.45 6.92 -9.42
N THR A 390 -10.87 8.03 -10.03
CA THR A 390 -12.22 8.22 -10.55
C THR A 390 -12.30 8.06 -12.07
N MET A 391 -11.14 7.91 -12.72
CA MET A 391 -11.04 7.84 -14.17
C MET A 391 -11.37 6.44 -14.68
N GLN A 392 -12.16 6.36 -15.74
CA GLN A 392 -12.42 5.09 -16.42
C GLN A 392 -11.14 4.55 -17.09
N GLY A 393 -10.98 3.23 -17.13
CA GLY A 393 -9.76 2.58 -17.61
C GLY A 393 -9.28 3.03 -18.99
N TYR A 394 -10.20 3.22 -19.95
CA TYR A 394 -9.84 3.74 -21.29
C TYR A 394 -9.28 5.18 -21.25
N LYS A 395 -9.71 6.00 -20.28
CA LYS A 395 -9.17 7.36 -20.08
C LYS A 395 -7.76 7.30 -19.48
N ILE A 396 -7.54 6.34 -18.58
CA ILE A 396 -6.20 6.06 -18.05
C ILE A 396 -5.28 5.64 -19.20
N LEU A 397 -5.70 4.71 -20.06
CA LEU A 397 -4.90 4.28 -21.22
C LEU A 397 -4.53 5.43 -22.15
N LYS A 398 -5.43 6.41 -22.35
CA LYS A 398 -5.15 7.60 -23.17
C LYS A 398 -4.04 8.50 -22.63
N GLN A 399 -3.66 8.35 -21.35
CA GLN A 399 -2.55 9.11 -20.76
C GLN A 399 -1.18 8.56 -21.16
N PHE A 400 -1.11 7.38 -21.77
CA PHE A 400 0.12 6.71 -22.14
C PHE A 400 0.32 6.63 -23.67
N ASP A 401 1.59 6.51 -24.08
CA ASP A 401 1.94 6.19 -25.49
C ASP A 401 1.55 4.72 -25.75
N GLU A 402 0.80 4.49 -26.80
CA GLU A 402 0.33 3.15 -27.20
C GLU A 402 1.46 2.13 -27.47
N LYS A 403 2.68 2.61 -27.73
CA LYS A 403 3.87 1.77 -27.95
C LYS A 403 4.70 1.53 -26.70
N SER A 404 4.31 2.13 -25.57
CA SER A 404 5.05 2.03 -24.33
C SER A 404 4.79 0.70 -23.61
N THR A 405 5.77 0.27 -22.81
CA THR A 405 5.66 -0.92 -21.96
C THR A 405 4.52 -0.80 -20.95
N ILE A 406 4.31 0.40 -20.39
CA ILE A 406 3.22 0.65 -19.43
C ILE A 406 1.85 0.50 -20.09
N TYR A 407 1.68 0.98 -21.32
CA TYR A 407 0.44 0.82 -22.06
C TYR A 407 0.14 -0.65 -22.35
N ASP A 408 1.14 -1.43 -22.79
CA ASP A 408 1.00 -2.87 -23.00
C ASP A 408 0.63 -3.59 -21.70
N LEU A 409 1.30 -3.26 -20.58
CA LEU A 409 0.98 -3.81 -19.28
C LEU A 409 -0.47 -3.51 -18.88
N LEU A 410 -0.89 -2.25 -18.94
CA LEU A 410 -2.22 -1.82 -18.52
C LEU A 410 -3.33 -2.38 -19.41
N LYS A 411 -3.12 -2.38 -20.74
CA LYS A 411 -4.12 -2.83 -21.68
C LYS A 411 -4.16 -4.34 -21.84
N ASN A 412 -3.02 -4.96 -22.15
CA ASN A 412 -2.97 -6.35 -22.61
C ASN A 412 -2.69 -7.37 -21.50
N LYS A 413 -2.22 -6.92 -20.30
CA LYS A 413 -1.97 -7.81 -19.15
C LYS A 413 -2.96 -7.57 -18.01
N LEU A 414 -3.25 -6.31 -17.70
CA LEU A 414 -4.16 -5.94 -16.62
C LEU A 414 -5.59 -5.67 -17.09
N HIS A 415 -5.80 -5.58 -18.42
CA HIS A 415 -7.11 -5.37 -19.03
C HIS A 415 -7.93 -4.22 -18.43
N ILE A 416 -7.27 -3.10 -18.05
CA ILE A 416 -7.95 -1.95 -17.41
C ILE A 416 -8.98 -1.27 -18.32
N GLY A 417 -8.89 -1.49 -19.64
CA GLY A 417 -9.89 -1.06 -20.61
C GLY A 417 -11.13 -1.95 -20.69
N LYS A 418 -11.15 -3.09 -19.98
CA LYS A 418 -12.26 -4.03 -20.00
C LYS A 418 -13.47 -3.44 -19.24
N GLN A 419 -14.60 -3.41 -19.92
CA GLN A 419 -15.87 -2.98 -19.37
C GLN A 419 -16.87 -4.12 -19.50
N SER A 420 -17.61 -4.40 -18.44
CA SER A 420 -18.61 -5.47 -18.44
C SER A 420 -19.83 -5.09 -17.60
N VAL A 421 -20.97 -5.62 -18.00
CA VAL A 421 -22.19 -5.63 -17.22
C VAL A 421 -22.77 -7.04 -17.24
N SER A 422 -23.22 -7.51 -16.10
CA SER A 422 -23.78 -8.86 -15.96
C SER A 422 -25.05 -8.82 -15.12
N TRP A 423 -25.95 -9.76 -15.42
CA TRP A 423 -27.19 -10.00 -14.70
C TRP A 423 -27.34 -11.50 -14.45
N PHE A 424 -27.89 -11.82 -13.29
CA PHE A 424 -28.39 -13.18 -13.04
C PHE A 424 -29.81 -13.32 -13.60
N THR A 425 -30.18 -14.50 -14.02
CA THR A 425 -31.54 -14.74 -14.57
C THR A 425 -32.65 -14.67 -13.53
N ASP A 426 -32.31 -14.74 -12.27
CA ASP A 426 -33.17 -14.62 -11.09
C ASP A 426 -33.08 -13.25 -10.39
N ASP A 427 -32.41 -12.27 -11.00
CA ASP A 427 -32.37 -10.89 -10.47
C ASP A 427 -33.78 -10.34 -10.33
N GLU A 428 -34.11 -9.78 -9.17
CA GLU A 428 -35.41 -9.14 -8.91
C GLU A 428 -35.52 -7.76 -9.58
N TYR A 429 -34.37 -7.12 -9.87
CA TYR A 429 -34.32 -5.76 -10.38
C TYR A 429 -33.80 -5.71 -11.82
N ASN A 430 -34.69 -5.28 -12.75
CA ASN A 430 -34.38 -5.12 -14.17
C ASN A 430 -33.65 -6.30 -14.84
N PRO A 431 -34.12 -7.58 -14.71
CA PRO A 431 -33.45 -8.72 -15.33
C PRO A 431 -33.50 -8.69 -16.86
N PRO A 432 -32.59 -9.39 -17.53
CA PRO A 432 -32.74 -9.69 -18.97
C PRO A 432 -34.01 -10.48 -19.22
N ILE A 433 -34.78 -10.09 -20.24
CA ILE A 433 -36.06 -10.73 -20.58
C ILE A 433 -35.95 -11.40 -21.94
N VAL A 434 -36.29 -12.65 -22.02
CA VAL A 434 -36.45 -13.36 -23.31
C VAL A 434 -37.88 -13.18 -23.78
N THR A 435 -38.04 -12.47 -24.89
CA THR A 435 -39.37 -12.20 -25.49
C THR A 435 -39.97 -13.49 -26.09
N PRO A 436 -41.32 -13.55 -26.30
CA PRO A 436 -41.95 -14.72 -26.96
C PRO A 436 -41.44 -15.02 -28.38
N VAL A 437 -40.78 -14.06 -29.02
CA VAL A 437 -40.17 -14.22 -30.35
C VAL A 437 -38.66 -14.61 -30.25
N GLY A 438 -38.16 -14.93 -29.06
CA GLY A 438 -36.81 -15.43 -28.85
C GLY A 438 -35.71 -14.32 -28.86
N VAL A 439 -36.10 -13.05 -28.73
CA VAL A 439 -35.15 -11.95 -28.62
C VAL A 439 -34.93 -11.63 -27.15
N THR A 440 -33.68 -11.63 -26.70
CA THR A 440 -33.31 -11.14 -25.37
C THR A 440 -33.28 -9.60 -25.38
N ILE A 441 -34.04 -8.98 -24.48
CA ILE A 441 -34.04 -7.55 -24.25
C ILE A 441 -33.46 -7.24 -22.85
N ILE A 442 -32.79 -6.11 -22.73
CA ILE A 442 -32.04 -5.71 -21.52
C ILE A 442 -32.29 -4.25 -21.20
N PRO A 443 -32.14 -3.83 -19.94
CA PRO A 443 -32.33 -2.45 -19.52
C PRO A 443 -31.27 -1.53 -20.17
N LEU A 444 -31.73 -0.54 -20.93
CA LEU A 444 -30.83 0.33 -21.71
C LEU A 444 -29.93 1.18 -20.82
N ARG A 445 -30.49 1.72 -19.73
CA ARG A 445 -29.75 2.65 -18.85
C ARG A 445 -28.61 1.90 -18.15
N ASP A 446 -28.94 0.79 -17.49
CA ASP A 446 -27.97 0.01 -16.73
C ASP A 446 -26.85 -0.50 -17.63
N THR A 447 -27.21 -0.96 -18.84
CA THR A 447 -26.22 -1.39 -19.85
C THR A 447 -25.31 -0.24 -20.27
N ALA A 448 -25.88 0.92 -20.60
CA ALA A 448 -25.13 2.05 -21.13
C ALA A 448 -24.19 2.64 -20.05
N GLU A 449 -24.71 2.91 -18.85
CA GLU A 449 -23.96 3.54 -17.76
C GLU A 449 -22.84 2.62 -17.24
N GLN A 450 -23.08 1.32 -17.09
CA GLN A 450 -22.04 0.36 -16.66
C GLN A 450 -20.94 0.15 -17.72
N LEU A 451 -21.28 0.31 -19.01
CA LEU A 451 -20.28 0.37 -20.08
C LEU A 451 -19.67 1.78 -20.26
N GLY A 452 -19.91 2.71 -19.32
CA GLY A 452 -19.31 4.03 -19.30
C GLY A 452 -19.89 5.03 -20.28
N ALA A 453 -21.05 4.75 -20.89
CA ALA A 453 -21.74 5.67 -21.77
C ALA A 453 -22.69 6.60 -21.01
N VAL A 454 -22.91 7.79 -21.53
CA VAL A 454 -23.85 8.78 -20.98
C VAL A 454 -25.19 8.64 -21.66
N ILE A 455 -26.28 8.57 -20.88
CA ILE A 455 -27.64 8.49 -21.39
C ILE A 455 -28.44 9.76 -21.11
N THR A 456 -29.10 10.27 -22.11
CA THR A 456 -29.97 11.47 -22.02
C THR A 456 -31.32 11.23 -22.68
N TYR A 457 -32.37 11.81 -22.12
CA TYR A 457 -33.73 11.75 -22.67
C TYR A 457 -34.19 13.12 -23.17
N ASP A 458 -34.56 13.17 -24.43
CA ASP A 458 -35.17 14.37 -25.04
C ASP A 458 -36.69 14.30 -24.93
N LYS A 459 -37.28 15.13 -24.06
CA LYS A 459 -38.72 15.20 -23.83
C LYS A 459 -39.51 15.63 -25.07
N LYS A 460 -38.91 16.43 -25.98
CA LYS A 460 -39.61 16.95 -27.19
C LYS A 460 -39.73 15.87 -28.26
N THR A 461 -38.66 15.16 -28.53
CA THR A 461 -38.61 14.11 -29.55
C THR A 461 -38.98 12.74 -29.02
N LYS A 462 -39.10 12.58 -27.69
CA LYS A 462 -39.24 11.29 -26.99
C LYS A 462 -38.10 10.33 -27.34
N GLY A 463 -36.95 10.88 -27.69
CA GLY A 463 -35.75 10.14 -28.06
C GLY A 463 -34.84 9.88 -26.83
N ILE A 464 -34.29 8.70 -26.75
CA ILE A 464 -33.24 8.37 -25.79
C ILE A 464 -31.92 8.38 -26.56
N LYS A 465 -30.99 9.25 -26.15
CA LYS A 465 -29.64 9.34 -26.73
C LYS A 465 -28.65 8.72 -25.77
N VAL A 466 -27.87 7.75 -26.26
CA VAL A 466 -26.69 7.18 -25.60
C VAL A 466 -25.47 7.72 -26.33
N PHE A 467 -24.52 8.27 -25.56
CA PHE A 467 -23.22 8.69 -26.07
C PHE A 467 -22.13 7.95 -25.35
N ASP A 468 -21.36 7.16 -26.09
CA ASP A 468 -20.21 6.42 -25.63
C ASP A 468 -18.93 7.14 -26.05
N GLU A 469 -18.25 7.76 -25.09
CA GLU A 469 -17.02 8.50 -25.33
C GLU A 469 -15.86 7.56 -25.72
N ALA A 470 -15.84 6.33 -25.17
CA ALA A 470 -14.74 5.39 -25.39
C ALA A 470 -14.62 5.00 -26.89
N THR A 471 -15.75 4.78 -27.56
CA THR A 471 -15.79 4.41 -28.99
C THR A 471 -16.26 5.58 -29.88
N ASN A 472 -16.52 6.75 -29.30
CA ASN A 472 -17.13 7.90 -29.97
C ASN A 472 -18.44 7.54 -30.68
N THR A 473 -19.26 6.69 -30.04
CA THR A 473 -20.52 6.20 -30.62
C THR A 473 -21.72 6.92 -30.06
N THR A 474 -22.58 7.43 -30.95
CA THR A 474 -23.87 7.99 -30.59
C THR A 474 -25.00 7.07 -31.07
N ILE A 475 -25.91 6.71 -30.17
CA ILE A 475 -27.07 5.89 -30.45
C ILE A 475 -28.30 6.67 -30.04
N VAL A 476 -29.29 6.80 -30.96
CA VAL A 476 -30.59 7.42 -30.66
C VAL A 476 -31.69 6.41 -30.94
N VAL A 477 -32.50 6.14 -29.93
CA VAL A 477 -33.64 5.23 -30.00
C VAL A 477 -34.92 5.89 -29.53
N LYS A 478 -36.06 5.34 -29.93
CA LYS A 478 -37.40 5.81 -29.49
C LYS A 478 -38.23 4.65 -28.98
N ILE A 479 -38.92 4.86 -27.88
CA ILE A 479 -39.85 3.89 -27.32
C ILE A 479 -40.91 3.53 -28.39
N GLY A 480 -41.17 2.22 -28.53
CA GLY A 480 -42.07 1.62 -29.49
C GLY A 480 -41.52 1.48 -30.92
N SER A 481 -40.26 1.90 -31.17
CA SER A 481 -39.63 1.81 -32.49
C SER A 481 -38.58 0.70 -32.54
N ASP A 482 -38.56 -0.03 -33.66
CA ASP A 482 -37.49 -0.97 -34.02
C ASP A 482 -36.38 -0.29 -34.85
N LYS A 483 -36.43 1.03 -35.03
CA LYS A 483 -35.43 1.82 -35.73
C LYS A 483 -34.58 2.58 -34.74
N ALA A 484 -33.27 2.42 -34.82
CA ALA A 484 -32.27 3.17 -34.09
C ALA A 484 -31.41 4.00 -35.07
N VAL A 485 -30.87 5.13 -34.61
CA VAL A 485 -29.85 5.86 -35.34
C VAL A 485 -28.52 5.67 -34.64
N VAL A 486 -27.56 5.01 -35.31
CA VAL A 486 -26.22 4.73 -34.81
C VAL A 486 -25.24 5.55 -35.66
N ASN A 487 -24.51 6.48 -35.03
CA ASN A 487 -23.58 7.38 -35.70
C ASN A 487 -24.18 8.04 -36.96
N GLY A 488 -25.42 8.54 -36.84
CA GLY A 488 -26.17 9.21 -37.91
C GLY A 488 -26.82 8.28 -38.95
N LYS A 489 -26.59 6.96 -38.89
CA LYS A 489 -27.18 5.98 -39.80
C LYS A 489 -28.37 5.29 -39.16
N THR A 490 -29.50 5.24 -39.86
CA THR A 490 -30.68 4.48 -39.39
C THR A 490 -30.46 2.99 -39.62
N VAL A 491 -30.61 2.22 -38.54
CA VAL A 491 -30.51 0.75 -38.52
C VAL A 491 -31.80 0.15 -37.97
N LYS A 492 -32.20 -1.00 -38.47
CA LYS A 492 -33.33 -1.75 -37.92
C LYS A 492 -32.86 -2.72 -36.87
N TRP A 493 -33.44 -2.69 -35.68
CA TRP A 493 -33.20 -3.58 -34.60
C TRP A 493 -34.16 -4.76 -34.62
N SER A 494 -33.76 -5.87 -33.96
CA SER A 494 -34.51 -7.12 -33.97
C SER A 494 -35.84 -7.09 -33.18
N PHE A 495 -35.98 -6.08 -32.28
CA PHE A 495 -37.17 -5.88 -31.48
C PHE A 495 -37.33 -4.40 -31.16
N PRO A 496 -38.58 -3.85 -31.04
CA PRO A 496 -38.77 -2.45 -30.70
C PRO A 496 -38.35 -2.15 -29.26
N VAL A 497 -37.89 -0.92 -29.03
CA VAL A 497 -37.59 -0.44 -27.67
C VAL A 497 -38.88 -0.46 -26.85
N THR A 498 -38.86 -1.19 -25.76
CA THR A 498 -40.05 -1.45 -24.94
C THR A 498 -39.85 -0.94 -23.53
N VAL A 499 -40.92 -0.52 -22.85
CA VAL A 499 -40.86 -0.13 -21.44
C VAL A 499 -41.40 -1.31 -20.61
N VAL A 500 -40.61 -1.76 -19.65
CA VAL A 500 -40.99 -2.77 -18.65
C VAL A 500 -40.73 -2.15 -17.28
N ASP A 501 -41.70 -2.12 -16.42
CA ASP A 501 -41.62 -1.59 -15.05
C ASP A 501 -40.98 -0.18 -14.96
N GLY A 502 -41.26 0.67 -15.97
CA GLY A 502 -40.74 2.03 -16.04
C GLY A 502 -39.32 2.14 -16.64
N ALA A 503 -38.61 1.06 -16.89
CA ALA A 503 -37.32 1.05 -17.54
C ALA A 503 -37.42 0.79 -19.06
N ALA A 504 -36.57 1.45 -19.84
CA ALA A 504 -36.49 1.23 -21.28
C ALA A 504 -35.60 0.01 -21.56
N TYR A 505 -36.14 -0.99 -22.26
CA TYR A 505 -35.47 -2.20 -22.70
C TYR A 505 -35.16 -2.19 -24.18
N VAL A 506 -34.01 -2.73 -24.56
CA VAL A 506 -33.51 -2.79 -25.93
C VAL A 506 -33.00 -4.19 -26.27
N PRO A 507 -33.02 -4.60 -27.57
CA PRO A 507 -32.44 -5.89 -27.96
C PRO A 507 -30.96 -5.98 -27.63
N ALA A 508 -30.58 -6.96 -26.84
CA ALA A 508 -29.23 -7.12 -26.30
C ALA A 508 -28.14 -7.17 -27.40
N ARG A 509 -28.37 -7.97 -28.46
CA ARG A 509 -27.40 -8.09 -29.56
C ARG A 509 -27.21 -6.78 -30.33
N ASN A 510 -28.27 -6.01 -30.49
CA ASN A 510 -28.23 -4.76 -31.25
C ASN A 510 -27.45 -3.66 -30.48
N ILE A 511 -27.75 -3.48 -29.20
CA ILE A 511 -27.04 -2.49 -28.38
C ILE A 511 -25.59 -2.90 -28.14
N ALA A 512 -25.32 -4.18 -27.86
CA ALA A 512 -23.96 -4.69 -27.71
C ALA A 512 -23.13 -4.46 -28.97
N SER A 513 -23.67 -4.85 -30.15
CA SER A 513 -22.98 -4.60 -31.43
C SER A 513 -22.75 -3.12 -31.70
N ALA A 514 -23.70 -2.23 -31.37
CA ALA A 514 -23.54 -0.79 -31.56
C ALA A 514 -22.48 -0.18 -30.67
N LEU A 515 -22.25 -0.74 -29.47
CA LEU A 515 -21.22 -0.34 -28.50
C LEU A 515 -19.90 -1.12 -28.64
N GLY A 516 -19.76 -1.99 -29.66
CA GLY A 516 -18.57 -2.80 -29.86
C GLY A 516 -18.37 -3.89 -28.81
N ALA A 517 -19.46 -4.31 -28.13
CA ALA A 517 -19.43 -5.31 -27.07
C ALA A 517 -19.87 -6.70 -27.56
N LYS A 518 -19.44 -7.73 -26.85
CA LYS A 518 -19.84 -9.13 -27.03
C LYS A 518 -20.84 -9.52 -25.95
N ILE A 519 -21.68 -10.50 -26.26
CA ILE A 519 -22.59 -11.10 -25.29
C ILE A 519 -22.24 -12.56 -25.04
N SER A 520 -22.41 -13.00 -23.80
CA SER A 520 -22.24 -14.37 -23.41
C SER A 520 -23.29 -14.79 -22.38
N TRP A 521 -23.52 -16.11 -22.31
CA TRP A 521 -24.31 -16.77 -21.27
C TRP A 521 -23.41 -17.77 -20.58
N THR A 522 -23.38 -17.77 -19.25
CA THR A 522 -22.61 -18.73 -18.45
C THR A 522 -23.55 -19.37 -17.43
N GLU A 523 -23.50 -20.68 -17.28
CA GLU A 523 -24.19 -21.36 -16.18
C GLU A 523 -23.45 -21.06 -14.87
N PHE A 524 -24.19 -20.64 -13.85
CA PHE A 524 -23.60 -20.26 -12.56
C PHE A 524 -23.96 -21.26 -11.47
N TYR A 525 -25.24 -21.63 -11.37
CA TYR A 525 -25.79 -22.51 -10.36
C TYR A 525 -27.06 -23.16 -10.94
N GLU A 526 -27.57 -24.26 -10.36
CA GLU A 526 -28.76 -24.96 -10.84
C GLU A 526 -29.84 -23.97 -11.31
N ASP A 527 -30.15 -23.99 -12.61
CA ASP A 527 -31.11 -23.13 -13.30
C ASP A 527 -30.82 -21.59 -13.34
N VAL A 528 -29.77 -21.12 -12.68
CA VAL A 528 -29.35 -19.70 -12.71
C VAL A 528 -28.23 -19.52 -13.74
N LYS A 529 -28.45 -18.62 -14.70
CA LYS A 529 -27.47 -18.24 -15.72
C LYS A 529 -27.08 -16.77 -15.55
N ILE A 530 -25.81 -16.50 -15.85
CA ILE A 530 -25.31 -15.12 -15.96
C ILE A 530 -25.39 -14.72 -17.42
N PHE A 531 -26.12 -13.64 -17.70
CA PHE A 531 -26.06 -12.92 -18.96
C PHE A 531 -25.03 -11.81 -18.84
N LYS A 532 -24.03 -11.83 -19.71
CA LYS A 532 -22.92 -10.86 -19.64
C LYS A 532 -22.76 -10.14 -20.98
N ILE A 533 -22.53 -8.83 -20.88
CA ILE A 533 -22.09 -8.00 -21.99
C ILE A 533 -20.71 -7.48 -21.61
N GLU A 534 -19.72 -7.65 -22.45
CA GLU A 534 -18.37 -7.18 -22.20
C GLU A 534 -17.70 -6.65 -23.46
N ARG A 535 -16.81 -5.71 -23.27
CA ARG A 535 -15.94 -5.15 -24.30
C ARG A 535 -14.60 -4.73 -23.72
N GLU A 536 -13.63 -4.57 -24.57
CA GLU A 536 -12.37 -3.94 -24.27
C GLU A 536 -12.17 -2.73 -25.19
N VAL A 537 -11.90 -1.56 -24.61
CA VAL A 537 -11.78 -0.28 -25.30
C VAL A 537 -10.40 0.35 -25.12
#